data_aefad4703fcd50eec11ad7ec88721e2b
#
_entry.id   aefad4703fcd50eec11ad7ec88721e2b
#
_cell.length_a   1.000
_cell.length_b   1.000
_cell.length_c   1.000
_cell.angle_alpha   90.00
_cell.angle_beta   90.00
_cell.angle_gamma   90.00
#
_symmetry.space_group_name_H-M   'P 1'
#
loop_
_entity.id
_entity.type
_entity.pdbx_description
1 polymer ?
#
loop_
_entity_poly.entity_id
_entity_poly.type
_entity_poly.pdbx_seq_one_letter_code
_entity_poly.pdbx_strand_id
1 'polypeptide(L)'
;MKDTIVLTREGMAEAREVRDHLRALGWRVEAVPPSVCLWDEAALSAWAEPLADRLAGVVHPAPEPILGSVESVSEEQWRRAADEGAMAAWCVTRVFCGLMKESGGGSMIYLNSIHAEKPVGHGALFSMGCGATQMLAREAGQDYAEFGVRTFFVQKGITAADPDARSPVSNLYYGVDMRYPTRRLPEPGYLNELVAFLLTPGAAPLSGSDLMADGGMTQFYTHRRRVEGRPYYEWPD
;
A
#
# COMPACT_ATOMS: atom_id res chain seq x y z
N MET A 1 26.72 0.95 6.28
CA MET A 1 25.74 -0.16 6.20
C MET A 1 24.35 0.45 6.09
N LYS A 2 23.57 0.03 5.11
CA LYS A 2 22.20 0.50 4.95
C LYS A 2 21.31 -0.17 5.99
N ASP A 3 20.75 0.60 6.87
CA ASP A 3 19.97 0.13 8.02
C ASP A 3 18.68 0.93 8.26
N THR A 4 18.43 1.94 7.42
CA THR A 4 17.33 2.86 7.60
C THR A 4 16.23 2.59 6.58
N ILE A 5 15.01 2.44 7.08
CA ILE A 5 13.77 2.37 6.29
C ILE A 5 13.00 3.67 6.52
N VAL A 6 12.51 4.27 5.45
CA VAL A 6 11.62 5.43 5.53
C VAL A 6 10.17 4.97 5.42
N LEU A 7 9.33 5.42 6.34
CA LEU A 7 7.88 5.30 6.27
C LEU A 7 7.29 6.67 5.95
N THR A 8 6.64 6.82 4.81
CA THR A 8 6.18 8.15 4.35
C THR A 8 4.89 8.60 5.01
N ARG A 9 4.08 7.68 5.54
CA ARG A 9 2.83 7.96 6.24
C ARG A 9 2.60 6.96 7.34
N GLU A 10 2.10 7.43 8.51
CA GLU A 10 1.75 6.59 9.65
C GLU A 10 0.23 6.54 9.94
N GLY A 11 -0.59 7.15 9.09
CA GLY A 11 -2.03 7.24 9.29
C GLY A 11 -2.74 5.89 9.36
N MET A 12 -2.36 4.97 8.48
CA MET A 12 -2.95 3.62 8.42
C MET A 12 -2.46 2.73 9.57
N ALA A 13 -3.35 1.90 10.09
CA ALA A 13 -3.00 0.93 11.13
C ALA A 13 -1.90 -0.04 10.68
N GLU A 14 -1.98 -0.54 9.44
CA GLU A 14 -0.98 -1.42 8.85
C GLU A 14 0.40 -0.78 8.78
N ALA A 15 0.46 0.52 8.50
CA ALA A 15 1.73 1.24 8.45
C ALA A 15 2.40 1.29 9.84
N ARG A 16 1.62 1.48 10.89
CA ARG A 16 2.11 1.45 12.28
C ARG A 16 2.60 0.06 12.68
N GLU A 17 1.84 -0.98 12.35
CA GLU A 17 2.24 -2.37 12.61
C GLU A 17 3.54 -2.73 11.87
N VAL A 18 3.65 -2.38 10.60
CA VAL A 18 4.89 -2.57 9.81
C VAL A 18 6.07 -1.84 10.45
N ARG A 19 5.90 -0.58 10.86
CA ARG A 19 6.95 0.19 11.56
C ARG A 19 7.45 -0.54 12.79
N ASP A 20 6.51 -0.95 13.66
CA ASP A 20 6.85 -1.55 14.95
C ASP A 20 7.50 -2.92 14.76
N HIS A 21 7.04 -3.70 13.78
CA HIS A 21 7.66 -4.96 13.40
C HIS A 21 9.08 -4.77 12.85
N LEU A 22 9.29 -3.83 11.93
CA LEU A 22 10.62 -3.55 11.39
C LEU A 22 11.60 -3.08 12.46
N ARG A 23 11.14 -2.27 13.42
CA ARG A 23 11.95 -1.88 14.58
C ARG A 23 12.31 -3.08 15.46
N ALA A 24 11.39 -4.01 15.68
CA ALA A 24 11.66 -5.25 16.41
C ALA A 24 12.69 -6.14 15.70
N LEU A 25 12.78 -6.09 14.38
CA LEU A 25 13.80 -6.77 13.58
C LEU A 25 15.15 -6.02 13.54
N GLY A 26 15.27 -4.88 14.23
CA GLY A 26 16.51 -4.10 14.34
C GLY A 26 16.70 -3.03 13.26
N TRP A 27 15.70 -2.76 12.41
CA TRP A 27 15.75 -1.67 11.45
C TRP A 27 15.57 -0.31 12.15
N ARG A 28 16.32 0.67 11.72
CA ARG A 28 16.01 2.06 12.02
C ARG A 28 14.87 2.50 11.10
N VAL A 29 13.74 2.88 11.68
CA VAL A 29 12.58 3.36 10.92
C VAL A 29 12.35 4.82 11.20
N GLU A 30 12.52 5.64 10.16
CA GLU A 30 12.29 7.08 10.17
C GLU A 30 10.95 7.37 9.48
N ALA A 31 10.07 8.09 10.16
CA ALA A 31 8.81 8.53 9.58
C ALA A 31 8.95 9.95 9.02
N VAL A 32 8.41 10.18 7.83
CA VAL A 32 8.31 11.55 7.30
C VAL A 32 7.34 12.33 8.19
N PRO A 33 7.78 13.42 8.82
CA PRO A 33 6.92 14.17 9.73
C PRO A 33 5.79 14.88 8.97
N PRO A 34 4.62 15.10 9.59
CA PRO A 34 3.49 15.76 8.95
C PRO A 34 3.77 17.19 8.44
N SER A 35 4.83 17.82 8.94
CA SER A 35 5.28 19.14 8.47
C SER A 35 5.98 19.11 7.11
N VAL A 36 6.38 17.94 6.63
CA VAL A 36 6.98 17.74 5.30
C VAL A 36 5.90 17.29 4.34
N CYS A 37 5.58 18.13 3.39
CA CYS A 37 4.59 17.85 2.37
C CYS A 37 5.13 16.81 1.36
N LEU A 38 4.45 15.68 1.21
CA LEU A 38 4.92 14.59 0.33
C LEU A 38 4.86 14.92 -1.17
N TRP A 39 4.08 15.91 -1.56
CA TRP A 39 3.98 16.39 -2.96
C TRP A 39 4.74 17.71 -3.18
N ASP A 40 5.54 18.14 -2.20
CA ASP A 40 6.58 19.17 -2.36
C ASP A 40 7.95 18.50 -2.44
N GLU A 41 8.43 18.35 -3.68
CA GLU A 41 9.70 17.68 -3.96
C GLU A 41 10.88 18.33 -3.23
N ALA A 42 10.92 19.67 -3.15
CA ALA A 42 12.01 20.38 -2.52
C ALA A 42 12.06 20.14 -1.00
N ALA A 43 10.90 20.22 -0.34
CA ALA A 43 10.79 19.96 1.09
C ALA A 43 11.12 18.50 1.42
N LEU A 44 10.62 17.56 0.60
CA LEU A 44 10.87 16.14 0.79
C LEU A 44 12.36 15.78 0.56
N SER A 45 12.99 16.34 -0.47
CA SER A 45 14.42 16.15 -0.77
C SER A 45 15.29 16.67 0.37
N ALA A 46 15.05 17.88 0.85
CA ALA A 46 15.81 18.46 1.96
C ALA A 46 15.72 17.62 3.25
N TRP A 47 14.55 17.03 3.51
CA TRP A 47 14.37 16.11 4.65
C TRP A 47 15.07 14.77 4.44
N ALA A 48 15.06 14.23 3.22
CA ALA A 48 15.55 12.89 2.90
C ALA A 48 17.08 12.82 2.70
N GLU A 49 17.72 13.91 2.24
CA GLU A 49 19.15 13.95 1.89
C GLU A 49 20.07 13.42 3.01
N PRO A 50 19.90 13.77 4.30
CA PRO A 50 20.74 13.24 5.36
C PRO A 50 20.65 11.72 5.57
N LEU A 51 19.65 11.05 4.97
CA LEU A 51 19.41 9.61 5.09
C LEU A 51 20.04 8.81 3.94
N ALA A 52 20.53 9.47 2.87
CA ALA A 52 20.93 8.84 1.61
C ALA A 52 21.87 7.64 1.77
N ASP A 53 22.96 7.79 2.51
CA ASP A 53 23.99 6.74 2.68
C ASP A 53 23.52 5.52 3.48
N ARG A 54 22.45 5.69 4.25
CA ARG A 54 21.88 4.65 5.13
C ARG A 54 20.59 4.06 4.62
N LEU A 55 20.00 4.64 3.59
CA LEU A 55 18.68 4.28 3.08
C LEU A 55 18.70 2.87 2.46
N ALA A 56 17.99 1.93 3.10
CA ALA A 56 17.79 0.57 2.62
C ALA A 56 16.49 0.40 1.85
N GLY A 57 15.48 1.20 2.20
CA GLY A 57 14.19 1.13 1.52
C GLY A 57 13.17 2.14 2.03
N VAL A 58 12.06 2.17 1.33
CA VAL A 58 10.92 3.07 1.61
C VAL A 58 9.64 2.26 1.58
N VAL A 59 8.79 2.48 2.56
CA VAL A 59 7.40 2.02 2.57
C VAL A 59 6.50 3.24 2.39
N HIS A 60 5.74 3.27 1.31
CA HIS A 60 4.82 4.35 0.97
C HIS A 60 3.37 3.85 1.03
N PRO A 61 2.66 4.05 2.14
CA PRO A 61 1.24 3.73 2.24
C PRO A 61 0.37 4.63 1.37
N ALA A 62 -0.76 4.10 0.89
CA ALA A 62 -1.78 4.91 0.24
C ALA A 62 -2.29 6.03 1.17
N PRO A 63 -2.82 7.13 0.62
CA PRO A 63 -3.49 8.15 1.42
C PRO A 63 -4.82 7.63 1.99
N GLU A 64 -5.37 8.36 2.96
CA GLU A 64 -6.74 8.14 3.41
C GLU A 64 -7.74 8.32 2.25
N PRO A 65 -8.74 7.44 2.12
CA PRO A 65 -9.67 7.51 1.01
C PRO A 65 -10.59 8.73 1.10
N ILE A 66 -10.67 9.51 0.04
CA ILE A 66 -11.73 10.50 -0.16
C ILE A 66 -12.90 9.79 -0.86
N LEU A 67 -13.99 9.60 -0.13
CA LEU A 67 -15.16 8.89 -0.62
C LEU A 67 -16.15 9.83 -1.32
N GLY A 68 -16.80 9.33 -2.36
CA GLY A 68 -17.81 10.01 -3.14
C GLY A 68 -18.00 9.33 -4.50
N SER A 69 -19.19 9.47 -5.08
CA SER A 69 -19.42 9.04 -6.47
C SER A 69 -18.71 9.98 -7.44
N VAL A 70 -18.56 9.57 -8.69
CA VAL A 70 -17.97 10.42 -9.75
C VAL A 70 -18.69 11.76 -9.87
N GLU A 71 -19.99 11.77 -9.62
CA GLU A 71 -20.85 12.96 -9.73
C GLU A 71 -20.82 13.84 -8.46
N SER A 72 -20.63 13.24 -7.28
CA SER A 72 -20.74 13.96 -5.99
C SER A 72 -19.42 14.59 -5.51
N VAL A 73 -18.26 14.17 -6.04
CA VAL A 73 -16.98 14.71 -5.63
C VAL A 73 -16.75 16.11 -6.20
N SER A 74 -16.27 17.03 -5.35
CA SER A 74 -15.95 18.40 -5.77
C SER A 74 -14.58 18.49 -6.44
N GLU A 75 -14.34 19.60 -7.16
CA GLU A 75 -13.03 19.90 -7.74
C GLU A 75 -11.95 20.04 -6.66
N GLU A 76 -12.28 20.59 -5.50
CA GLU A 76 -11.36 20.70 -4.36
C GLU A 76 -10.95 19.31 -3.84
N GLN A 77 -11.92 18.41 -3.66
CA GLN A 77 -11.66 17.02 -3.28
C GLN A 77 -10.81 16.30 -4.34
N TRP A 78 -11.07 16.56 -5.63
CA TRP A 78 -10.28 15.99 -6.72
C TRP A 78 -8.82 16.44 -6.65
N ARG A 79 -8.59 17.76 -6.50
CA ARG A 79 -7.23 18.33 -6.38
C ARG A 79 -6.49 17.74 -5.18
N ARG A 80 -7.15 17.71 -4.03
CA ARG A 80 -6.59 17.09 -2.82
C ARG A 80 -6.25 15.61 -3.04
N ALA A 81 -7.13 14.83 -3.67
CA ALA A 81 -6.88 13.43 -3.96
C ALA A 81 -5.71 13.24 -4.96
N ALA A 82 -5.57 14.14 -5.94
CA ALA A 82 -4.45 14.12 -6.88
C ALA A 82 -3.12 14.43 -6.16
N ASP A 83 -3.10 15.45 -5.31
CA ASP A 83 -1.90 15.85 -4.56
C ASP A 83 -1.48 14.77 -3.55
N GLU A 84 -2.39 14.34 -2.70
CA GLU A 84 -2.12 13.31 -1.67
C GLU A 84 -1.89 11.92 -2.27
N GLY A 85 -2.45 11.62 -3.45
CA GLY A 85 -2.32 10.36 -4.15
C GLY A 85 -1.18 10.34 -5.15
N ALA A 86 -1.50 10.60 -6.41
CA ALA A 86 -0.57 10.42 -7.53
C ALA A 86 0.66 11.34 -7.45
N MET A 87 0.48 12.63 -7.11
CA MET A 87 1.59 13.58 -7.02
C MET A 87 2.54 13.21 -5.87
N ALA A 88 2.01 12.90 -4.69
CA ALA A 88 2.84 12.46 -3.57
C ALA A 88 3.59 11.16 -3.91
N ALA A 89 2.93 10.18 -4.54
CA ALA A 89 3.59 8.95 -4.95
C ALA A 89 4.73 9.23 -5.94
N TRP A 90 4.51 10.13 -6.91
CA TRP A 90 5.54 10.53 -7.87
C TRP A 90 6.72 11.24 -7.21
N CYS A 91 6.48 12.24 -6.34
CA CYS A 91 7.55 12.95 -5.62
C CYS A 91 8.37 11.99 -4.73
N VAL A 92 7.68 11.12 -3.98
CA VAL A 92 8.30 10.09 -3.12
C VAL A 92 9.17 9.15 -3.97
N THR A 93 8.66 8.66 -5.10
CA THR A 93 9.41 7.80 -6.02
C THR A 93 10.65 8.52 -6.53
N ARG A 94 10.48 9.72 -7.06
CA ARG A 94 11.56 10.51 -7.65
C ARG A 94 12.67 10.78 -6.65
N VAL A 95 12.33 11.23 -5.45
CA VAL A 95 13.30 11.57 -4.40
C VAL A 95 14.02 10.31 -3.90
N PHE A 96 13.28 9.32 -3.44
CA PHE A 96 13.90 8.18 -2.77
C PHE A 96 14.51 7.16 -3.72
N CYS A 97 13.92 6.91 -4.90
CA CYS A 97 14.58 6.08 -5.89
C CYS A 97 15.83 6.77 -6.43
N GLY A 98 15.83 8.10 -6.55
CA GLY A 98 17.01 8.89 -6.88
C GLY A 98 18.14 8.69 -5.85
N LEU A 99 17.85 8.83 -4.56
CA LEU A 99 18.82 8.60 -3.48
C LEU A 99 19.32 7.15 -3.45
N MET A 100 18.42 6.18 -3.61
CA MET A 100 18.79 4.76 -3.66
C MET A 100 19.64 4.43 -4.89
N LYS A 101 19.37 5.04 -6.05
CA LYS A 101 20.18 4.91 -7.25
C LYS A 101 21.63 5.31 -6.98
N GLU A 102 21.86 6.47 -6.39
CA GLU A 102 23.21 6.99 -6.12
C GLU A 102 23.92 6.22 -5.00
N SER A 103 23.19 5.61 -4.08
CA SER A 103 23.76 4.88 -2.94
C SER A 103 23.82 3.35 -3.12
N GLY A 104 23.58 2.82 -4.34
CA GLY A 104 23.75 1.41 -4.68
C GLY A 104 22.53 0.52 -4.38
N GLY A 105 21.34 1.05 -4.66
CA GLY A 105 20.09 0.31 -4.66
C GLY A 105 19.32 0.35 -3.34
N GLY A 106 18.16 -0.31 -3.34
CA GLY A 106 17.24 -0.37 -2.19
C GLY A 106 15.89 -0.95 -2.60
N SER A 107 14.89 -0.85 -1.72
CA SER A 107 13.52 -1.30 -2.02
C SER A 107 12.52 -0.16 -1.87
N MET A 108 11.71 0.06 -2.89
CA MET A 108 10.55 0.96 -2.86
C MET A 108 9.27 0.12 -2.80
N ILE A 109 8.54 0.18 -1.70
CA ILE A 109 7.33 -0.60 -1.45
C ILE A 109 6.14 0.34 -1.38
N TYR A 110 5.23 0.23 -2.34
CA TYR A 110 3.96 0.94 -2.33
C TYR A 110 2.93 0.06 -1.62
N LEU A 111 2.63 0.36 -0.36
CA LEU A 111 1.60 -0.34 0.41
C LEU A 111 0.24 0.27 0.06
N ASN A 112 -0.41 -0.30 -0.92
CA ASN A 112 -1.58 0.26 -1.56
C ASN A 112 -2.82 -0.64 -1.40
N SER A 113 -3.82 -0.49 -2.23
CA SER A 113 -5.13 -1.12 -2.10
C SER A 113 -5.51 -1.93 -3.34
N ILE A 114 -6.31 -2.98 -3.13
CA ILE A 114 -7.04 -3.70 -4.18
C ILE A 114 -7.87 -2.77 -5.08
N HIS A 115 -8.16 -1.56 -4.61
CA HIS A 115 -8.94 -0.57 -5.37
C HIS A 115 -8.19 0.02 -6.57
N ALA A 116 -6.92 -0.31 -6.75
CA ALA A 116 -6.21 -0.05 -8.00
C ALA A 116 -6.86 -0.80 -9.20
N GLU A 117 -7.47 -1.97 -8.94
CA GLU A 117 -8.08 -2.82 -9.97
C GLU A 117 -9.55 -3.17 -9.71
N LYS A 118 -9.99 -3.09 -8.46
CA LYS A 118 -11.33 -3.53 -8.02
C LYS A 118 -12.09 -2.34 -7.43
N PRO A 119 -12.88 -1.63 -8.24
CA PRO A 119 -13.64 -0.49 -7.74
C PRO A 119 -14.68 -0.93 -6.71
N VAL A 120 -14.87 -0.10 -5.68
CA VAL A 120 -15.81 -0.38 -4.58
C VAL A 120 -17.16 0.34 -4.74
N GLY A 121 -17.25 1.28 -5.70
CA GLY A 121 -18.29 2.31 -5.72
C GLY A 121 -17.97 3.40 -4.67
N HIS A 122 -18.47 4.61 -4.88
CA HIS A 122 -18.22 5.78 -4.01
C HIS A 122 -16.73 6.04 -3.62
N GLY A 123 -15.78 5.43 -4.35
CA GLY A 123 -14.34 5.55 -4.13
C GLY A 123 -13.59 6.03 -5.37
N ALA A 124 -14.24 6.81 -6.25
CA ALA A 124 -13.69 7.15 -7.56
C ALA A 124 -12.29 7.77 -7.48
N LEU A 125 -12.11 8.78 -6.62
CA LEU A 125 -10.83 9.48 -6.48
C LEU A 125 -9.75 8.59 -5.86
N PHE A 126 -10.10 7.79 -4.87
CA PHE A 126 -9.19 6.86 -4.23
C PHE A 126 -8.72 5.77 -5.19
N SER A 127 -9.65 5.13 -5.91
CA SER A 127 -9.32 4.09 -6.90
C SER A 127 -8.43 4.64 -8.04
N MET A 128 -8.73 5.85 -8.51
CA MET A 128 -7.91 6.53 -9.51
C MET A 128 -6.48 6.78 -9.02
N GLY A 129 -6.30 7.27 -7.79
CA GLY A 129 -4.99 7.47 -7.18
C GLY A 129 -4.23 6.16 -6.97
N CYS A 130 -4.92 5.09 -6.56
CA CYS A 130 -4.34 3.75 -6.43
C CYS A 130 -3.84 3.21 -7.78
N GLY A 131 -4.64 3.33 -8.85
CA GLY A 131 -4.26 2.91 -10.20
C GLY A 131 -3.11 3.72 -10.78
N ALA A 132 -3.07 5.04 -10.54
CA ALA A 132 -1.95 5.88 -10.93
C ALA A 132 -0.65 5.45 -10.23
N THR A 133 -0.71 5.18 -8.91
CA THR A 133 0.45 4.69 -8.15
C THR A 133 0.90 3.31 -8.61
N GLN A 134 -0.02 2.43 -8.99
CA GLN A 134 0.30 1.10 -9.53
C GLN A 134 1.13 1.20 -10.81
N MET A 135 0.69 2.02 -11.76
CA MET A 135 1.43 2.19 -13.02
C MET A 135 2.78 2.86 -12.78
N LEU A 136 2.84 3.87 -11.90
CA LEU A 136 4.09 4.49 -11.50
C LEU A 136 5.08 3.49 -10.89
N ALA A 137 4.61 2.56 -10.05
CA ALA A 137 5.48 1.54 -9.46
C ALA A 137 6.11 0.60 -10.50
N ARG A 138 5.34 0.26 -11.55
CA ARG A 138 5.83 -0.56 -12.68
C ARG A 138 6.86 0.20 -13.51
N GLU A 139 6.59 1.47 -13.86
CA GLU A 139 7.54 2.34 -14.60
C GLU A 139 8.83 2.54 -13.80
N ALA A 140 8.72 2.88 -12.50
CA ALA A 140 9.89 3.01 -11.65
C ALA A 140 10.71 1.70 -11.56
N GLY A 141 10.04 0.54 -11.62
CA GLY A 141 10.68 -0.77 -11.68
C GLY A 141 11.55 -0.95 -12.93
N GLN A 142 11.18 -0.34 -14.05
CA GLN A 142 12.00 -0.33 -15.26
C GLN A 142 13.12 0.71 -15.19
N ASP A 143 12.79 1.93 -14.78
CA ASP A 143 13.73 3.07 -14.80
C ASP A 143 14.91 2.89 -13.84
N TYR A 144 14.69 2.21 -12.71
CA TYR A 144 15.69 2.11 -11.65
C TYR A 144 16.28 0.71 -11.44
N ALA A 145 15.85 -0.30 -12.20
CA ALA A 145 16.31 -1.70 -12.03
C ALA A 145 17.82 -1.86 -12.18
N GLU A 146 18.44 -1.22 -13.18
CA GLU A 146 19.89 -1.30 -13.42
C GLU A 146 20.72 -0.73 -12.27
N PHE A 147 20.15 0.13 -11.44
CA PHE A 147 20.81 0.73 -10.27
C PHE A 147 20.57 -0.09 -8.98
N GLY A 148 19.95 -1.27 -9.09
CA GLY A 148 19.67 -2.14 -7.94
C GLY A 148 18.51 -1.68 -7.07
N VAL A 149 17.67 -0.74 -7.55
CA VAL A 149 16.43 -0.36 -6.88
C VAL A 149 15.32 -1.33 -7.29
N ARG A 150 14.67 -1.92 -6.30
CA ARG A 150 13.55 -2.83 -6.47
C ARG A 150 12.24 -2.11 -6.12
N THR A 151 11.21 -2.30 -6.92
CA THR A 151 9.89 -1.73 -6.66
C THR A 151 8.85 -2.82 -6.47
N PHE A 152 7.92 -2.60 -5.56
CA PHE A 152 6.85 -3.54 -5.26
C PHE A 152 5.55 -2.78 -5.02
N PHE A 153 4.50 -3.17 -5.72
CA PHE A 153 3.15 -2.66 -5.48
C PHE A 153 2.34 -3.70 -4.72
N VAL A 154 2.05 -3.46 -3.44
CA VAL A 154 1.31 -4.38 -2.58
C VAL A 154 -0.15 -3.95 -2.52
N GLN A 155 -1.03 -4.76 -3.08
CA GLN A 155 -2.48 -4.56 -3.06
C GLN A 155 -3.06 -5.20 -1.79
N LYS A 156 -3.20 -4.40 -0.73
CA LYS A 156 -3.84 -4.88 0.49
C LYS A 156 -5.36 -5.02 0.33
N GLY A 157 -5.92 -6.01 0.99
CA GLY A 157 -7.36 -6.11 1.21
C GLY A 157 -7.84 -5.21 2.34
N ILE A 158 -9.09 -5.39 2.74
CA ILE A 158 -9.73 -4.72 3.88
C ILE A 158 -9.33 -5.45 5.16
N THR A 159 -9.00 -4.72 6.22
CA THR A 159 -8.59 -5.27 7.51
C THR A 159 -9.59 -4.97 8.62
N ALA A 160 -9.39 -5.60 9.76
CA ALA A 160 -10.21 -5.35 10.95
C ALA A 160 -10.08 -3.92 11.50
N ALA A 161 -9.03 -3.20 11.11
CA ALA A 161 -8.79 -1.81 11.52
C ALA A 161 -9.39 -0.77 10.55
N ASP A 162 -9.86 -1.18 9.36
CA ASP A 162 -10.55 -0.26 8.47
C ASP A 162 -11.84 0.25 9.15
N PRO A 163 -12.07 1.56 9.22
CA PRO A 163 -13.12 2.15 10.07
C PRO A 163 -14.51 1.57 9.87
N ASP A 164 -14.84 1.25 8.63
CA ASP A 164 -16.17 0.76 8.24
C ASP A 164 -16.26 -0.77 8.09
N ALA A 165 -15.15 -1.48 8.30
CA ALA A 165 -15.08 -2.93 8.03
C ALA A 165 -16.08 -3.75 8.87
N ARG A 166 -16.40 -3.29 10.07
CA ARG A 166 -17.33 -3.94 11.01
C ARG A 166 -18.58 -3.11 11.30
N SER A 167 -18.76 -1.97 10.63
CA SER A 167 -19.90 -1.10 10.88
C SER A 167 -21.18 -1.70 10.27
N PRO A 168 -22.23 -1.93 11.05
CA PRO A 168 -23.53 -2.39 10.54
C PRO A 168 -24.26 -1.28 9.76
N VAL A 169 -23.80 -0.03 9.86
CA VAL A 169 -24.41 1.15 9.24
C VAL A 169 -23.73 1.51 7.92
N SER A 170 -22.48 1.11 7.74
CA SER A 170 -21.76 1.33 6.50
C SER A 170 -22.14 0.29 5.45
N ASN A 171 -22.82 0.73 4.41
CA ASN A 171 -23.13 -0.13 3.26
C ASN A 171 -21.90 -0.46 2.40
N LEU A 172 -20.81 0.27 2.58
CA LEU A 172 -19.61 0.15 1.74
C LEU A 172 -18.91 -1.19 1.94
N TYR A 173 -18.80 -1.64 3.19
CA TYR A 173 -18.12 -2.88 3.56
C TYR A 173 -19.03 -3.91 4.24
N TYR A 174 -20.34 -3.74 4.13
CA TYR A 174 -21.27 -4.69 4.73
C TYR A 174 -21.00 -6.13 4.28
N GLY A 175 -20.80 -7.03 5.25
CA GLY A 175 -20.51 -8.42 4.99
C GLY A 175 -19.16 -8.68 4.32
N VAL A 176 -18.19 -7.76 4.43
CA VAL A 176 -16.87 -7.90 3.80
C VAL A 176 -16.11 -9.13 4.31
N ASP A 177 -16.28 -9.50 5.60
CA ASP A 177 -15.73 -10.72 6.17
C ASP A 177 -16.20 -11.98 5.41
N MET A 178 -17.43 -11.96 4.88
CA MET A 178 -17.98 -13.03 4.05
C MET A 178 -17.29 -13.17 2.69
N ARG A 179 -16.58 -12.14 2.24
CA ARG A 179 -15.81 -12.18 1.00
C ARG A 179 -14.45 -12.84 1.18
N TYR A 180 -13.94 -12.91 2.41
CA TYR A 180 -12.73 -13.66 2.68
C TYR A 180 -13.00 -15.18 2.73
N PRO A 181 -12.19 -16.01 2.06
CA PRO A 181 -12.30 -17.47 2.16
C PRO A 181 -12.25 -17.98 3.59
N THR A 182 -11.45 -17.31 4.42
CA THR A 182 -11.29 -17.61 5.85
C THR A 182 -12.48 -17.19 6.72
N ARG A 183 -13.43 -16.42 6.15
CA ARG A 183 -14.53 -15.79 6.89
C ARG A 183 -14.08 -14.92 8.06
N ARG A 184 -12.88 -14.37 7.98
CA ARG A 184 -12.28 -13.50 8.99
C ARG A 184 -11.56 -12.36 8.30
N LEU A 185 -11.71 -11.15 8.84
CA LEU A 185 -10.91 -10.00 8.43
C LEU A 185 -9.47 -10.20 8.89
N PRO A 186 -8.48 -9.90 8.04
CA PRO A 186 -7.09 -9.88 8.48
C PRO A 186 -6.88 -8.79 9.54
N GLU A 187 -5.99 -9.05 10.48
CA GLU A 187 -5.49 -8.04 11.41
C GLU A 187 -4.44 -7.15 10.71
N PRO A 188 -4.23 -5.90 11.15
CA PRO A 188 -3.32 -4.96 10.47
C PRO A 188 -1.89 -5.48 10.27
N GLY A 189 -1.40 -6.29 11.21
CA GLY A 189 -0.05 -6.87 11.16
C GLY A 189 0.15 -8.00 10.14
N TYR A 190 -0.87 -8.40 9.38
CA TYR A 190 -0.74 -9.52 8.42
C TYR A 190 0.24 -9.26 7.28
N LEU A 191 0.62 -7.99 7.03
CA LEU A 191 1.59 -7.60 6.01
C LEU A 191 3.03 -7.50 6.52
N ASN A 192 3.25 -7.63 7.83
CA ASN A 192 4.55 -7.38 8.47
C ASN A 192 5.68 -8.19 7.85
N GLU A 193 5.51 -9.51 7.78
CA GLU A 193 6.50 -10.43 7.22
C GLU A 193 6.70 -10.23 5.72
N LEU A 194 5.63 -9.93 4.98
CA LEU A 194 5.74 -9.62 3.55
C LEU A 194 6.60 -8.39 3.34
N VAL A 195 6.32 -7.29 4.04
CA VAL A 195 7.11 -6.05 3.90
C VAL A 195 8.55 -6.27 4.32
N ALA A 196 8.79 -6.98 5.43
CA ALA A 196 10.14 -7.32 5.87
C ALA A 196 10.89 -8.15 4.81
N PHE A 197 10.25 -9.13 4.19
CA PHE A 197 10.83 -9.91 3.10
C PHE A 197 11.15 -9.04 1.87
N LEU A 198 10.25 -8.14 1.46
CA LEU A 198 10.46 -7.27 0.30
C LEU A 198 11.63 -6.29 0.47
N LEU A 199 12.05 -6.03 1.69
CA LEU A 199 13.25 -5.23 1.98
C LEU A 199 14.56 -6.02 1.81
N THR A 200 14.49 -7.35 1.72
CA THR A 200 15.67 -8.22 1.58
C THR A 200 16.11 -8.38 0.11
N PRO A 201 17.39 -8.72 -0.15
CA PRO A 201 17.83 -9.08 -1.50
C PRO A 201 17.11 -10.30 -2.09
N GLY A 202 16.57 -11.19 -1.24
CA GLY A 202 15.80 -12.37 -1.68
C GLY A 202 14.54 -12.04 -2.45
N ALA A 203 14.02 -10.83 -2.31
CA ALA A 203 12.85 -10.36 -3.05
C ALA A 203 13.17 -9.85 -4.47
N ALA A 204 14.45 -9.83 -4.88
CA ALA A 204 14.83 -9.30 -6.20
C ALA A 204 14.04 -9.89 -7.39
N PRO A 205 13.74 -11.20 -7.44
CA PRO A 205 12.94 -11.76 -8.54
C PRO A 205 11.51 -11.22 -8.65
N LEU A 206 11.01 -10.56 -7.61
CA LEU A 206 9.65 -9.98 -7.56
C LEU A 206 9.66 -8.48 -7.89
N SER A 207 10.80 -7.87 -8.20
CA SER A 207 10.84 -6.44 -8.54
C SER A 207 9.97 -6.11 -9.74
N GLY A 208 9.25 -4.99 -9.67
CA GLY A 208 8.28 -4.57 -10.68
C GLY A 208 6.93 -5.30 -10.60
N SER A 209 6.73 -6.18 -9.60
CA SER A 209 5.50 -6.96 -9.49
C SER A 209 4.41 -6.25 -8.69
N ASP A 210 3.17 -6.58 -9.06
CA ASP A 210 1.98 -6.35 -8.24
C ASP A 210 1.73 -7.58 -7.37
N LEU A 211 1.73 -7.37 -6.08
CA LEU A 211 1.54 -8.42 -5.09
C LEU A 211 0.15 -8.30 -4.46
N MET A 212 -0.73 -9.22 -4.82
CA MET A 212 -2.06 -9.29 -4.24
C MET A 212 -1.99 -9.90 -2.83
N ALA A 213 -2.20 -9.07 -1.82
CA ALA A 213 -2.16 -9.45 -0.41
C ALA A 213 -3.53 -9.21 0.24
N ASP A 214 -4.57 -9.80 -0.33
CA ASP A 214 -5.96 -9.59 0.06
C ASP A 214 -6.62 -10.85 0.67
N GLY A 215 -5.83 -11.86 1.01
CA GLY A 215 -6.32 -13.12 1.57
C GLY A 215 -7.24 -13.88 0.61
N GLY A 216 -7.16 -13.61 -0.69
CA GLY A 216 -7.97 -14.22 -1.73
C GLY A 216 -9.33 -13.56 -1.92
N MET A 217 -9.63 -12.45 -1.25
CA MET A 217 -10.94 -11.79 -1.28
C MET A 217 -11.40 -11.45 -2.71
N THR A 218 -10.49 -11.01 -3.57
CA THR A 218 -10.81 -10.58 -4.95
C THR A 218 -10.66 -11.65 -6.00
N GLN A 219 -10.17 -12.86 -5.64
CA GLN A 219 -9.85 -13.92 -6.58
C GLN A 219 -11.04 -14.82 -6.92
N PHE A 220 -12.17 -14.67 -6.24
CA PHE A 220 -13.33 -15.52 -6.44
C PHE A 220 -14.39 -14.84 -7.30
N TYR A 221 -14.85 -15.56 -8.30
CA TYR A 221 -15.99 -15.15 -9.11
C TYR A 221 -17.31 -15.21 -8.34
N THR A 222 -17.48 -16.21 -7.48
CA THR A 222 -18.67 -16.39 -6.66
C THR A 222 -18.32 -16.83 -5.25
N HIS A 223 -19.14 -16.43 -4.27
CA HIS A 223 -19.03 -16.95 -2.91
C HIS A 223 -19.81 -18.23 -2.76
N ARG A 224 -19.14 -19.32 -2.32
CA ARG A 224 -19.86 -20.51 -1.90
C ARG A 224 -20.71 -20.19 -0.69
N ARG A 225 -22.03 -20.32 -0.82
CA ARG A 225 -22.93 -20.34 0.33
C ARG A 225 -22.63 -21.59 1.15
N ARG A 226 -22.23 -21.41 2.42
CA ARG A 226 -22.19 -22.52 3.35
C ARG A 226 -23.65 -22.90 3.66
N VAL A 227 -24.09 -24.07 3.25
CA VAL A 227 -25.34 -24.63 3.70
C VAL A 227 -25.10 -25.29 5.04
N GLU A 228 -25.87 -24.88 6.06
CA GLU A 228 -25.73 -25.42 7.40
C GLU A 228 -25.89 -26.95 7.37
N GLY A 229 -24.95 -27.66 7.99
CA GLY A 229 -24.95 -29.14 8.04
C GLY A 229 -24.35 -29.86 6.85
N ARG A 230 -23.82 -29.13 5.80
CA ARG A 230 -23.12 -29.79 4.67
C ARG A 230 -21.63 -29.48 4.67
N PRO A 231 -20.77 -30.43 4.27
CA PRO A 231 -19.36 -30.15 4.03
C PRO A 231 -19.17 -29.07 2.95
N TYR A 232 -18.11 -28.28 3.07
CA TYR A 232 -17.81 -27.15 2.20
C TYR A 232 -17.65 -27.52 0.71
N TYR A 233 -17.29 -28.77 0.41
CA TYR A 233 -17.02 -29.31 -0.91
C TYR A 233 -18.21 -30.03 -1.57
N GLU A 234 -19.34 -30.18 -0.89
CA GLU A 234 -20.54 -30.76 -1.48
C GLU A 234 -21.35 -29.68 -2.21
N TRP A 235 -21.61 -29.93 -3.51
CA TRP A 235 -22.53 -29.09 -4.28
C TRP A 235 -23.96 -29.43 -3.85
N PRO A 236 -24.84 -28.44 -3.68
CA PRO A 236 -26.27 -28.72 -3.60
C PRO A 236 -26.71 -29.34 -4.93
N ASP A 237 -27.46 -30.41 -4.86
CA ASP A 237 -28.14 -31.04 -6.00
C ASP A 237 -29.09 -30.03 -6.66
#